data_34fd7be54d33ecfc55d41238b38f89e4
#
_entry.id   34fd7be54d33ecfc55d41238b38f89e4
#
_cell.length_a   1.000
_cell.length_b   1.000
_cell.length_c   1.000
_cell.angle_alpha   90.00
_cell.angle_beta   90.00
_cell.angle_gamma   90.00
#
_symmetry.space_group_name_H-M   'P 1'
#
loop_
_entity.id
_entity.type
_entity.pdbx_description
1 polymer ?
#
loop_
_entity_poly.entity_id
_entity_poly.type
_entity_poly.pdbx_seq_one_letter_code
_entity_poly.pdbx_strand_id
1 'polypeptide(L)'
;MVAIAVRSVSKVFGDGAMAVDRVDLDVASGEFLVLLGPSGCGKSTLLRLIAGLEEPTRGEVLLNGVPATAIAPQERNVALVVQTFALYPHLTVAQNIGFPLRAAGVTDVAARIAEMARHLGIADLLGRRPEHLSGGQRQRVALARALVRRPALLLLDEPLSNVDAGVRADLRGEITALARRIGVTTVYVTHDQNEALSMADRVAVLRRGVLQQVGPPAQVYGDPRTLFVAAFLGTPPTSLLEAAVYAVNGRVVLDLGSQEIELPPGDPRTALLARRHTERVTVALRALRPAAGEPVQLTGTVRAVLNRGPDLLAYLDTGGVPTPPQVVDALAAGGRSPQRTPYGFVPAYDPEVPGEPPPAGEVLVRVPAPDTVAVGARLTVGLDLGELLLFDRAGQRIGLDIIS
;
A
#
# COMPACT_ATOMS: atom_id res chain seq x y z
N MET A 1 -10.08 -0.64 24.13
CA MET A 1 -9.91 -0.19 22.76
C MET A 1 -9.60 1.30 22.77
N VAL A 2 -8.71 1.77 21.91
CA VAL A 2 -8.23 3.16 21.87
C VAL A 2 -8.42 3.70 20.46
N ALA A 3 -8.99 4.88 20.32
CA ALA A 3 -8.96 5.65 19.08
C ALA A 3 -7.65 6.45 19.01
N ILE A 4 -7.08 6.57 17.81
CA ILE A 4 -5.87 7.34 17.56
C ILE A 4 -6.23 8.53 16.68
N ALA A 5 -5.72 9.71 17.02
CA ALA A 5 -5.75 10.86 16.13
C ALA A 5 -4.33 11.43 16.00
N VAL A 6 -3.88 11.53 14.77
CA VAL A 6 -2.62 12.19 14.38
C VAL A 6 -3.01 13.55 13.79
N ARG A 7 -2.46 14.64 14.32
CA ARG A 7 -2.82 16.00 13.94
C ARG A 7 -1.58 16.77 13.47
N SER A 8 -1.49 16.97 12.16
CA SER A 8 -0.43 17.70 11.44
C SER A 8 0.97 17.32 11.92
N VAL A 9 1.17 16.00 12.14
CA VAL A 9 2.41 15.48 12.70
C VAL A 9 3.53 15.54 11.67
N SER A 10 4.66 16.12 12.09
CA SER A 10 5.91 16.14 11.34
C SER A 10 7.06 15.61 12.20
N LYS A 11 7.99 14.89 11.58
CA LYS A 11 9.22 14.42 12.21
C LYS A 11 10.42 14.73 11.32
N VAL A 12 11.33 15.51 11.87
CA VAL A 12 12.64 15.81 11.27
C VAL A 12 13.71 15.24 12.20
N PHE A 13 14.64 14.46 11.67
CA PHE A 13 15.78 13.94 12.42
C PHE A 13 16.95 14.94 12.47
N GLY A 14 17.94 14.69 13.32
CA GLY A 14 19.04 15.63 13.56
C GLY A 14 19.93 15.94 12.35
N ASP A 15 19.91 15.08 11.33
CA ASP A 15 20.54 15.28 10.02
C ASP A 15 19.73 16.13 9.03
N GLY A 16 18.57 16.62 9.46
CA GLY A 16 17.64 17.38 8.64
C GLY A 16 16.70 16.54 7.78
N ALA A 17 16.78 15.21 7.85
CA ALA A 17 15.90 14.32 7.09
C ALA A 17 14.46 14.39 7.62
N MET A 18 13.54 14.78 6.74
CA MET A 18 12.10 14.80 7.04
C MET A 18 11.50 13.42 6.77
N ALA A 19 11.20 12.68 7.84
CA ALA A 19 10.64 11.34 7.75
C ALA A 19 9.10 11.33 7.69
N VAL A 20 8.44 12.31 8.32
CA VAL A 20 6.98 12.50 8.31
C VAL A 20 6.71 13.98 8.14
N ASP A 21 5.80 14.36 7.24
CA ASP A 21 5.46 15.75 6.93
C ASP A 21 3.96 15.98 6.99
N ARG A 22 3.51 16.70 8.03
CA ARG A 22 2.13 17.16 8.25
C ARG A 22 1.07 16.08 8.02
N VAL A 23 1.28 14.92 8.62
CA VAL A 23 0.31 13.81 8.50
C VAL A 23 -0.87 14.05 9.42
N ASP A 24 -2.08 14.01 8.85
CA ASP A 24 -3.36 13.96 9.54
C ASP A 24 -3.99 12.59 9.31
N LEU A 25 -4.31 11.85 10.40
CA LEU A 25 -4.81 10.49 10.31
C LEU A 25 -5.64 10.13 11.54
N ASP A 26 -6.85 9.63 11.33
CA ASP A 26 -7.70 9.08 12.37
C ASP A 26 -7.80 7.57 12.24
N VAL A 27 -7.72 6.86 13.36
CA VAL A 27 -7.96 5.42 13.47
C VAL A 27 -9.05 5.21 14.51
N ALA A 28 -10.13 4.59 14.09
CA ALA A 28 -11.25 4.32 14.98
C ALA A 28 -10.92 3.21 15.98
N SER A 29 -11.63 3.20 17.11
CA SER A 29 -11.48 2.16 18.11
C SER A 29 -11.85 0.79 17.53
N GLY A 30 -10.94 -0.18 17.62
CA GLY A 30 -11.11 -1.53 17.06
C GLY A 30 -10.86 -1.67 15.57
N GLU A 31 -10.49 -0.57 14.87
CA GLU A 31 -10.15 -0.58 13.45
C GLU A 31 -8.80 -1.29 13.20
N PHE A 32 -8.72 -2.00 12.08
CA PHE A 32 -7.48 -2.54 11.52
C PHE A 32 -7.01 -1.64 10.37
N LEU A 33 -6.16 -0.66 10.70
CA LEU A 33 -5.57 0.25 9.72
C LEU A 33 -4.23 -0.31 9.21
N VAL A 34 -4.03 -0.28 7.89
CA VAL A 34 -2.74 -0.61 7.28
C VAL A 34 -2.07 0.65 6.74
N LEU A 35 -0.83 0.90 7.20
CA LEU A 35 0.07 1.90 6.63
C LEU A 35 0.86 1.25 5.49
N LEU A 36 0.61 1.65 4.27
CA LEU A 36 1.20 1.10 3.06
C LEU A 36 2.09 2.17 2.39
N GLY A 37 3.16 1.75 1.76
CA GLY A 37 4.03 2.63 0.97
C GLY A 37 5.41 2.04 0.76
N PRO A 38 6.26 2.67 -0.09
CA PRO A 38 7.62 2.23 -0.36
C PRO A 38 8.48 2.16 0.88
N SER A 39 9.61 1.45 0.79
CA SER A 39 10.61 1.44 1.87
C SER A 39 11.16 2.86 2.11
N GLY A 40 11.36 3.22 3.37
CA GLY A 40 11.88 4.55 3.73
C GLY A 40 10.86 5.70 3.68
N CYS A 41 9.58 5.48 3.32
CA CYS A 41 8.60 6.56 3.18
C CYS A 41 8.03 7.10 4.52
N GLY A 42 8.50 6.64 5.68
CA GLY A 42 8.11 7.17 7.00
C GLY A 42 7.12 6.33 7.80
N LYS A 43 6.67 5.16 7.31
CA LYS A 43 5.69 4.28 7.99
C LYS A 43 6.11 3.88 9.40
N SER A 44 7.30 3.29 9.54
CA SER A 44 7.83 2.87 10.84
C SER A 44 8.09 4.05 11.78
N THR A 45 8.46 5.22 11.23
CA THR A 45 8.59 6.45 12.01
C THR A 45 7.25 6.88 12.56
N LEU A 46 6.19 6.92 11.74
CA LEU A 46 4.83 7.24 12.20
C LEU A 46 4.34 6.24 13.26
N LEU A 47 4.63 4.95 13.08
CA LEU A 47 4.32 3.92 14.06
C LEU A 47 5.01 4.16 15.40
N ARG A 48 6.32 4.52 15.37
CA ARG A 48 7.10 4.84 16.59
C ARG A 48 6.61 6.11 17.29
N LEU A 49 6.17 7.12 16.55
CA LEU A 49 5.53 8.31 17.10
C LEU A 49 4.24 7.96 17.87
N ILE A 50 3.40 7.08 17.30
CA ILE A 50 2.19 6.57 17.98
C ILE A 50 2.56 5.77 19.24
N ALA A 51 3.59 4.93 19.15
CA ALA A 51 4.09 4.15 20.29
C ALA A 51 4.71 5.01 21.40
N GLY A 52 5.15 6.24 21.10
CA GLY A 52 5.89 7.12 22.01
C GLY A 52 7.37 6.78 22.12
N LEU A 53 7.90 6.03 21.16
CA LEU A 53 9.34 5.76 21.04
C LEU A 53 10.09 6.88 20.31
N GLU A 54 9.34 7.76 19.67
CA GLU A 54 9.81 8.99 19.03
C GLU A 54 8.86 10.13 19.41
N GLU A 55 9.41 11.35 19.48
CA GLU A 55 8.61 12.57 19.68
C GLU A 55 8.42 13.30 18.36
N PRO A 56 7.21 13.83 18.08
CA PRO A 56 6.99 14.65 16.90
C PRO A 56 7.77 15.96 17.00
N THR A 57 8.32 16.43 15.86
CA THR A 57 8.94 17.76 15.77
C THR A 57 7.86 18.85 15.75
N ARG A 58 6.69 18.53 15.16
CA ARG A 58 5.50 19.40 15.12
C ARG A 58 4.25 18.53 15.12
N GLY A 59 3.14 19.15 15.52
CA GLY A 59 1.85 18.46 15.63
C GLY A 59 1.78 17.56 16.86
N GLU A 60 0.75 16.76 16.95
CA GLU A 60 0.51 15.91 18.12
C GLU A 60 -0.17 14.59 17.75
N VAL A 61 0.06 13.58 18.59
CA VAL A 61 -0.67 12.31 18.58
C VAL A 61 -1.59 12.28 19.78
N LEU A 62 -2.85 11.94 19.55
CA LEU A 62 -3.87 11.82 20.60
C LEU A 62 -4.30 10.35 20.73
N LEU A 63 -4.41 9.88 21.95
CA LEU A 63 -4.98 8.57 22.28
C LEU A 63 -6.26 8.78 23.07
N ASN A 64 -7.42 8.41 22.51
CA ASN A 64 -8.75 8.74 23.07
C ASN A 64 -8.94 10.23 23.36
N GLY A 65 -8.42 11.10 22.50
CA GLY A 65 -8.50 12.56 22.68
C GLY A 65 -7.50 13.15 23.68
N VAL A 66 -6.67 12.32 24.33
CA VAL A 66 -5.63 12.78 25.25
C VAL A 66 -4.29 12.87 24.52
N PRO A 67 -3.55 13.99 24.61
CA PRO A 67 -2.22 14.12 24.02
C PRO A 67 -1.28 13.01 24.50
N ALA A 68 -0.74 12.24 23.55
CA ALA A 68 0.13 11.10 23.86
C ALA A 68 1.47 11.51 24.49
N THR A 69 1.90 12.78 24.30
CA THR A 69 3.07 13.35 24.96
C THR A 69 2.90 13.46 26.47
N ALA A 70 1.67 13.56 26.97
CA ALA A 70 1.35 13.55 28.40
C ALA A 70 1.35 12.15 29.02
N ILE A 71 1.49 11.09 28.21
CA ILE A 71 1.42 9.69 28.64
C ILE A 71 2.77 9.03 28.38
N ALA A 72 3.43 8.53 29.42
CA ALA A 72 4.68 7.80 29.28
C ALA A 72 4.49 6.54 28.40
N PRO A 73 5.45 6.13 27.56
CA PRO A 73 5.29 5.02 26.64
C PRO A 73 4.79 3.73 27.29
N GLN A 74 5.27 3.40 28.49
CA GLN A 74 4.85 2.21 29.25
C GLN A 74 3.39 2.28 29.73
N GLU A 75 2.82 3.48 29.86
CA GLU A 75 1.44 3.73 30.33
C GLU A 75 0.43 3.82 29.19
N ARG A 76 0.89 3.93 27.94
CA ARG A 76 0.03 4.00 26.75
C ARG A 76 -0.77 2.71 26.50
N ASN A 77 -0.46 1.63 27.21
CA ASN A 77 -1.06 0.30 27.02
C ASN A 77 -0.99 -0.17 25.55
N VAL A 78 0.18 0.05 24.92
CA VAL A 78 0.49 -0.30 23.54
C VAL A 78 1.34 -1.55 23.53
N ALA A 79 1.09 -2.45 22.57
CA ALA A 79 1.99 -3.53 22.21
C ALA A 79 2.59 -3.27 20.84
N LEU A 80 3.91 -3.35 20.73
CA LEU A 80 4.66 -3.18 19.48
C LEU A 80 5.35 -4.49 19.12
N VAL A 81 5.13 -4.97 17.89
CA VAL A 81 5.89 -6.05 17.27
C VAL A 81 6.75 -5.44 16.17
N VAL A 82 8.06 -5.52 16.33
CA VAL A 82 9.03 -5.00 15.36
C VAL A 82 9.42 -6.07 14.33
N GLN A 83 9.93 -5.67 13.20
CA GLN A 83 10.32 -6.52 12.06
C GLN A 83 11.26 -7.68 12.45
N THR A 84 12.16 -7.48 13.42
CA THR A 84 13.11 -8.50 13.89
C THR A 84 12.53 -9.46 14.94
N PHE A 85 11.21 -9.35 15.23
CA PHE A 85 10.51 -10.07 16.31
C PHE A 85 11.00 -9.73 17.72
N ALA A 86 12.24 -9.33 17.90
CA ALA A 86 12.91 -8.97 19.16
C ALA A 86 12.66 -9.97 20.31
N LEU A 87 12.62 -11.27 20.00
CA LEU A 87 12.53 -12.32 21.02
C LEU A 87 13.82 -12.40 21.83
N TYR A 88 13.68 -12.67 23.13
CA TYR A 88 14.82 -12.89 24.02
C TYR A 88 15.44 -14.27 23.72
N PRO A 89 16.67 -14.35 23.16
CA PRO A 89 17.21 -15.61 22.63
C PRO A 89 17.53 -16.62 23.73
N HIS A 90 17.82 -16.16 24.94
CA HIS A 90 18.14 -16.98 26.11
C HIS A 90 16.90 -17.51 26.85
N LEU A 91 15.70 -17.01 26.52
CA LEU A 91 14.45 -17.43 27.14
C LEU A 91 13.70 -18.44 26.25
N THR A 92 12.98 -19.36 26.88
CA THR A 92 12.05 -20.25 26.18
C THR A 92 10.85 -19.48 25.63
N VAL A 93 10.03 -20.11 24.78
CA VAL A 93 8.76 -19.55 24.27
C VAL A 93 7.86 -19.14 25.43
N ALA A 94 7.63 -20.02 26.39
CA ALA A 94 6.81 -19.72 27.57
C ALA A 94 7.37 -18.54 28.38
N GLN A 95 8.68 -18.44 28.51
CA GLN A 95 9.32 -17.34 29.21
C GLN A 95 9.23 -16.03 28.44
N ASN A 96 9.37 -16.06 27.11
CA ASN A 96 9.19 -14.89 26.24
C ASN A 96 7.76 -14.35 26.36
N ILE A 97 6.74 -15.21 26.20
CA ILE A 97 5.32 -14.83 26.30
C ILE A 97 5.01 -14.29 27.70
N GLY A 98 5.48 -14.95 28.76
CA GLY A 98 5.21 -14.58 30.13
C GLY A 98 6.02 -13.38 30.65
N PHE A 99 7.06 -12.93 29.95
CA PHE A 99 7.92 -11.85 30.40
C PHE A 99 7.16 -10.56 30.75
N PRO A 100 6.29 -10.02 29.85
CA PRO A 100 5.58 -8.78 30.15
C PRO A 100 4.54 -8.94 31.26
N LEU A 101 3.98 -10.13 31.50
CA LEU A 101 3.07 -10.39 32.61
C LEU A 101 3.80 -10.37 33.95
N ARG A 102 4.97 -11.03 34.00
CA ARG A 102 5.82 -11.04 35.22
C ARG A 102 6.29 -9.64 35.58
N ALA A 103 6.72 -8.85 34.56
CA ALA A 103 7.12 -7.46 34.76
C ALA A 103 5.98 -6.58 35.29
N ALA A 104 4.73 -6.93 34.96
CA ALA A 104 3.53 -6.23 35.44
C ALA A 104 2.97 -6.80 36.78
N GLY A 105 3.64 -7.79 37.41
CA GLY A 105 3.20 -8.37 38.69
C GLY A 105 1.92 -9.23 38.59
N VAL A 106 1.58 -9.74 37.42
CA VAL A 106 0.39 -10.57 37.21
C VAL A 106 0.59 -11.95 37.84
N THR A 107 -0.42 -12.50 38.53
CA THR A 107 -0.33 -13.76 39.27
C THR A 107 -0.69 -15.00 38.46
N ASP A 108 -1.60 -14.88 37.49
CA ASP A 108 -2.14 -15.98 36.66
C ASP A 108 -1.35 -16.21 35.35
N VAL A 109 -0.02 -16.02 35.41
CA VAL A 109 0.86 -16.04 34.24
C VAL A 109 0.76 -17.34 33.43
N ALA A 110 0.76 -18.49 34.09
CA ALA A 110 0.74 -19.79 33.42
C ALA A 110 -0.54 -20.02 32.61
N ALA A 111 -1.70 -19.65 33.17
CA ALA A 111 -3.01 -19.80 32.52
C ALA A 111 -3.08 -18.90 31.25
N ARG A 112 -2.64 -17.64 31.34
CA ARG A 112 -2.62 -16.72 30.21
C ARG A 112 -1.66 -17.13 29.10
N ILE A 113 -0.48 -17.68 29.46
CA ILE A 113 0.45 -18.24 28.47
C ILE A 113 -0.21 -19.41 27.74
N ALA A 114 -0.82 -20.35 28.46
CA ALA A 114 -1.45 -21.52 27.87
C ALA A 114 -2.64 -21.14 26.96
N GLU A 115 -3.46 -20.16 27.37
CA GLU A 115 -4.53 -19.60 26.56
C GLU A 115 -4.01 -19.01 25.24
N MET A 116 -3.03 -18.12 25.34
CA MET A 116 -2.46 -17.43 24.17
C MET A 116 -1.73 -18.41 23.24
N ALA A 117 -0.99 -19.38 23.80
CA ALA A 117 -0.30 -20.39 23.02
C ALA A 117 -1.26 -21.29 22.23
N ARG A 118 -2.42 -21.63 22.81
CA ARG A 118 -3.49 -22.37 22.09
C ARG A 118 -4.10 -21.53 20.96
N HIS A 119 -4.37 -20.25 21.21
CA HIS A 119 -4.95 -19.35 20.20
C HIS A 119 -4.05 -19.18 18.97
N LEU A 120 -2.73 -19.26 19.14
CA LEU A 120 -1.73 -19.09 18.08
C LEU A 120 -1.12 -20.43 17.61
N GLY A 121 -1.63 -21.59 18.08
CA GLY A 121 -1.17 -22.90 17.64
C GLY A 121 0.31 -23.16 17.94
N ILE A 122 0.83 -22.70 19.10
CA ILE A 122 2.23 -22.85 19.53
C ILE A 122 2.37 -23.51 20.90
N ALA A 123 1.33 -24.22 21.36
CA ALA A 123 1.33 -24.84 22.69
C ALA A 123 2.41 -25.93 22.85
N ASP A 124 2.72 -26.66 21.77
CA ASP A 124 3.78 -27.66 21.68
C ASP A 124 5.19 -27.08 21.65
N LEU A 125 5.31 -25.76 21.45
CA LEU A 125 6.59 -25.07 21.34
C LEU A 125 7.04 -24.37 22.63
N LEU A 126 6.22 -24.38 23.70
CA LEU A 126 6.44 -23.59 24.91
C LEU A 126 7.79 -23.82 25.60
N GLY A 127 8.35 -25.03 25.49
CA GLY A 127 9.66 -25.37 26.03
C GLY A 127 10.85 -25.03 25.13
N ARG A 128 10.63 -24.68 23.86
CA ARG A 128 11.68 -24.40 22.88
C ARG A 128 12.25 -22.99 23.08
N ARG A 129 13.48 -22.77 22.54
CA ARG A 129 14.10 -21.44 22.41
C ARG A 129 13.90 -20.88 21.01
N PRO A 130 13.98 -19.54 20.81
CA PRO A 130 13.80 -18.89 19.52
C PRO A 130 14.67 -19.41 18.38
N GLU A 131 15.88 -19.87 18.67
CA GLU A 131 16.82 -20.45 17.70
C GLU A 131 16.31 -21.74 17.04
N HIS A 132 15.44 -22.48 17.73
CA HIS A 132 14.83 -23.73 17.24
C HIS A 132 13.46 -23.54 16.59
N LEU A 133 13.07 -22.31 16.23
CA LEU A 133 11.79 -21.96 15.64
C LEU A 133 11.95 -21.51 14.19
N SER A 134 10.97 -21.85 13.34
CA SER A 134 10.85 -21.26 12.00
C SER A 134 10.48 -19.77 12.06
N GLY A 135 10.61 -19.04 10.95
CA GLY A 135 10.21 -17.63 10.84
C GLY A 135 8.76 -17.40 11.30
N GLY A 136 7.82 -18.19 10.77
CA GLY A 136 6.40 -18.09 11.14
C GLY A 136 6.14 -18.44 12.60
N GLN A 137 6.86 -19.43 13.17
CA GLN A 137 6.77 -19.75 14.59
C GLN A 137 7.28 -18.62 15.47
N ARG A 138 8.43 -17.99 15.11
CA ARG A 138 8.93 -16.79 15.81
C ARG A 138 7.93 -15.66 15.78
N GLN A 139 7.28 -15.44 14.64
CA GLN A 139 6.22 -14.43 14.50
C GLN A 139 5.05 -14.68 15.44
N ARG A 140 4.53 -15.91 15.50
CA ARG A 140 3.44 -16.27 16.41
C ARG A 140 3.84 -16.08 17.88
N VAL A 141 5.08 -16.38 18.26
CA VAL A 141 5.58 -16.14 19.62
C VAL A 141 5.67 -14.63 19.91
N ALA A 142 6.11 -13.81 18.98
CA ALA A 142 6.15 -12.36 19.14
C ALA A 142 4.75 -11.76 19.31
N LEU A 143 3.78 -12.22 18.50
CA LEU A 143 2.37 -11.86 18.65
C LEU A 143 1.79 -12.31 19.99
N ALA A 144 2.08 -13.55 20.43
CA ALA A 144 1.66 -14.06 21.74
C ALA A 144 2.18 -13.17 22.87
N ARG A 145 3.47 -12.81 22.82
CA ARG A 145 4.09 -11.92 23.81
C ARG A 145 3.46 -10.52 23.81
N ALA A 146 3.13 -9.98 22.64
CA ALA A 146 2.48 -8.68 22.50
C ALA A 146 1.05 -8.68 23.06
N LEU A 147 0.26 -9.72 22.74
CA LEU A 147 -1.18 -9.78 23.03
C LEU A 147 -1.51 -10.32 24.42
N VAL A 148 -0.59 -11.04 25.10
CA VAL A 148 -0.86 -11.68 26.41
C VAL A 148 -1.24 -10.68 27.51
N ARG A 149 -0.83 -9.39 27.36
CA ARG A 149 -1.21 -8.29 28.24
C ARG A 149 -2.59 -7.71 27.95
N ARG A 150 -3.26 -8.16 26.86
CA ARG A 150 -4.50 -7.56 26.35
C ARG A 150 -4.33 -6.04 26.12
N PRO A 151 -3.43 -5.62 25.24
CA PRO A 151 -3.17 -4.21 24.99
C PRO A 151 -4.43 -3.54 24.41
N ALA A 152 -4.51 -2.23 24.62
CA ALA A 152 -5.56 -1.41 24.01
C ALA A 152 -5.27 -1.08 22.54
N LEU A 153 -3.98 -1.10 22.17
CA LEU A 153 -3.47 -0.79 20.83
C LEU A 153 -2.37 -1.78 20.44
N LEU A 154 -2.47 -2.37 19.24
CA LEU A 154 -1.49 -3.26 18.64
C LEU A 154 -0.83 -2.58 17.46
N LEU A 155 0.49 -2.43 17.51
CA LEU A 155 1.32 -1.85 16.46
C LEU A 155 2.21 -2.95 15.88
N LEU A 156 2.15 -3.14 14.56
CA LEU A 156 2.89 -4.19 13.85
C LEU A 156 3.77 -3.55 12.76
N ASP A 157 5.08 -3.64 12.90
CA ASP A 157 6.05 -3.06 11.96
C ASP A 157 6.62 -4.16 11.06
N GLU A 158 6.10 -4.29 9.84
CA GLU A 158 6.46 -5.30 8.81
C GLU A 158 6.56 -6.73 9.36
N PRO A 159 5.54 -7.22 10.08
CA PRO A 159 5.67 -8.46 10.85
C PRO A 159 5.86 -9.71 9.97
N LEU A 160 5.49 -9.68 8.70
CA LEU A 160 5.58 -10.82 7.78
C LEU A 160 6.76 -10.77 6.81
N SER A 161 7.61 -9.73 6.88
CA SER A 161 8.75 -9.57 5.96
C SER A 161 9.77 -10.71 6.03
N ASN A 162 9.98 -11.29 7.23
CA ASN A 162 10.92 -12.39 7.48
C ASN A 162 10.25 -13.78 7.51
N VAL A 163 9.10 -13.93 6.83
CA VAL A 163 8.34 -15.18 6.75
C VAL A 163 8.29 -15.68 5.31
N ASP A 164 8.42 -16.98 5.13
CA ASP A 164 8.35 -17.64 3.82
C ASP A 164 7.01 -17.38 3.12
N ALA A 165 7.03 -17.20 1.79
CA ALA A 165 5.87 -16.84 1.00
C ALA A 165 4.68 -17.82 1.17
N GLY A 166 4.95 -19.12 1.28
CA GLY A 166 3.93 -20.15 1.45
C GLY A 166 3.14 -20.03 2.76
N VAL A 167 3.81 -19.59 3.84
CA VAL A 167 3.20 -19.44 5.17
C VAL A 167 2.58 -18.06 5.37
N ARG A 168 3.03 -17.07 4.58
CA ARG A 168 2.61 -15.66 4.73
C ARG A 168 1.11 -15.47 4.54
N ALA A 169 0.50 -16.19 3.60
CA ALA A 169 -0.93 -16.10 3.32
C ALA A 169 -1.78 -16.56 4.51
N ASP A 170 -1.41 -17.65 5.14
CA ASP A 170 -2.11 -18.20 6.32
C ASP A 170 -1.97 -17.26 7.51
N LEU A 171 -0.75 -16.74 7.76
CA LEU A 171 -0.49 -15.81 8.86
C LEU A 171 -1.24 -14.50 8.73
N ARG A 172 -1.45 -13.98 7.50
CA ARG A 172 -2.31 -12.80 7.28
C ARG A 172 -3.72 -13.03 7.83
N GLY A 173 -4.33 -14.16 7.44
CA GLY A 173 -5.66 -14.53 7.93
C GLY A 173 -5.71 -14.69 9.45
N GLU A 174 -4.71 -15.36 10.03
CA GLU A 174 -4.63 -15.58 11.49
C GLU A 174 -4.49 -14.27 12.27
N ILE A 175 -3.60 -13.35 11.83
CA ILE A 175 -3.39 -12.05 12.48
C ILE A 175 -4.68 -11.24 12.46
N THR A 176 -5.32 -11.14 11.29
CA THR A 176 -6.56 -10.37 11.12
C THR A 176 -7.69 -10.96 11.97
N ALA A 177 -7.88 -12.28 11.93
CA ALA A 177 -8.91 -12.96 12.72
C ALA A 177 -8.68 -12.80 14.24
N LEU A 178 -7.42 -12.85 14.68
CA LEU A 178 -7.06 -12.68 16.08
C LEU A 178 -7.30 -11.26 16.56
N ALA A 179 -6.85 -10.24 15.80
CA ALA A 179 -7.06 -8.83 16.12
C ALA A 179 -8.56 -8.48 16.23
N ARG A 180 -9.36 -8.96 15.27
CA ARG A 180 -10.83 -8.77 15.27
C ARG A 180 -11.50 -9.47 16.44
N ARG A 181 -11.10 -10.71 16.76
CA ARG A 181 -11.66 -11.48 17.89
C ARG A 181 -11.41 -10.80 19.23
N ILE A 182 -10.20 -10.22 19.42
CA ILE A 182 -9.84 -9.49 20.63
C ILE A 182 -10.45 -8.08 20.62
N GLY A 183 -10.79 -7.55 19.45
CA GLY A 183 -11.30 -6.20 19.25
C GLY A 183 -10.25 -5.11 19.44
N VAL A 184 -8.94 -5.45 19.36
CA VAL A 184 -7.86 -4.48 19.56
C VAL A 184 -7.71 -3.56 18.37
N THR A 185 -7.59 -2.24 18.61
CA THR A 185 -7.22 -1.29 17.57
C THR A 185 -5.84 -1.64 17.04
N THR A 186 -5.69 -1.79 15.73
CA THR A 186 -4.45 -2.28 15.14
C THR A 186 -3.95 -1.31 14.07
N VAL A 187 -2.66 -0.95 14.14
CA VAL A 187 -1.94 -0.28 13.05
C VAL A 187 -0.85 -1.22 12.55
N TYR A 188 -0.97 -1.60 11.29
CA TYR A 188 -0.10 -2.56 10.62
C TYR A 188 0.70 -1.87 9.52
N VAL A 189 2.00 -1.98 9.55
CA VAL A 189 2.91 -1.43 8.53
C VAL A 189 3.34 -2.52 7.57
N THR A 190 3.26 -2.24 6.27
CA THR A 190 3.78 -3.13 5.22
C THR A 190 4.16 -2.34 3.96
N HIS A 191 4.95 -2.95 3.10
CA HIS A 191 5.16 -2.54 1.71
C HIS A 191 4.45 -3.49 0.71
N ASP A 192 3.81 -4.57 1.20
CA ASP A 192 3.09 -5.55 0.36
C ASP A 192 1.63 -5.11 0.17
N GLN A 193 1.27 -4.83 -1.10
CA GLN A 193 -0.09 -4.43 -1.49
C GLN A 193 -1.12 -5.51 -1.15
N ASN A 194 -0.76 -6.81 -1.30
CA ASN A 194 -1.69 -7.90 -1.04
C ASN A 194 -2.04 -7.98 0.44
N GLU A 195 -1.07 -7.71 1.34
CA GLU A 195 -1.34 -7.60 2.76
C GLU A 195 -2.30 -6.45 3.04
N ALA A 196 -2.00 -5.26 2.51
CA ALA A 196 -2.83 -4.08 2.73
C ALA A 196 -4.26 -4.27 2.24
N LEU A 197 -4.44 -4.75 1.01
CA LEU A 197 -5.77 -4.89 0.39
C LEU A 197 -6.60 -6.03 0.99
N SER A 198 -5.95 -7.07 1.58
CA SER A 198 -6.67 -8.22 2.12
C SER A 198 -6.98 -8.16 3.62
N MET A 199 -6.21 -7.39 4.40
CA MET A 199 -6.31 -7.36 5.86
C MET A 199 -7.03 -6.13 6.40
N ALA A 200 -6.92 -4.99 5.72
CA ALA A 200 -7.29 -3.68 6.25
C ALA A 200 -8.80 -3.42 6.21
N ASP A 201 -9.30 -2.74 7.23
CA ASP A 201 -10.57 -2.01 7.15
C ASP A 201 -10.36 -0.70 6.37
N ARG A 202 -9.23 -0.02 6.60
CA ARG A 202 -8.75 1.11 5.79
C ARG A 202 -7.25 1.01 5.54
N VAL A 203 -6.83 1.48 4.36
CA VAL A 203 -5.43 1.59 3.95
C VAL A 203 -5.05 3.07 3.89
N ALA A 204 -3.93 3.42 4.53
CA ALA A 204 -3.31 4.74 4.45
C ALA A 204 -2.02 4.60 3.64
N VAL A 205 -2.00 5.21 2.45
CA VAL A 205 -0.84 5.17 1.55
C VAL A 205 0.07 6.35 1.82
N LEU A 206 1.33 6.06 2.20
CA LEU A 206 2.35 7.07 2.46
C LEU A 206 3.39 7.08 1.35
N ARG A 207 3.90 8.27 1.04
CA ARG A 207 5.07 8.48 0.18
C ARG A 207 5.91 9.64 0.69
N ARG A 208 7.22 9.43 0.90
CA ARG A 208 8.18 10.47 1.34
C ARG A 208 7.68 11.31 2.52
N GLY A 209 7.12 10.65 3.51
CA GLY A 209 6.58 11.28 4.72
C GLY A 209 5.18 11.89 4.60
N VAL A 210 4.59 11.91 3.41
CA VAL A 210 3.29 12.53 3.15
C VAL A 210 2.21 11.46 2.95
N LEU A 211 1.05 11.66 3.59
CA LEU A 211 -0.13 10.83 3.38
C LEU A 211 -0.77 11.17 2.02
N GLN A 212 -0.80 10.20 1.12
CA GLN A 212 -1.34 10.37 -0.24
C GLN A 212 -2.86 10.14 -0.30
N GLN A 213 -3.32 9.09 0.38
CA GLN A 213 -4.73 8.73 0.43
C GLN A 213 -4.99 7.81 1.62
N VAL A 214 -6.19 7.89 2.19
CA VAL A 214 -6.69 6.93 3.17
C VAL A 214 -8.14 6.59 2.85
N GLY A 215 -8.49 5.31 2.94
CA GLY A 215 -9.85 4.83 2.68
C GLY A 215 -9.94 3.30 2.72
N PRO A 216 -11.15 2.75 2.55
CA PRO A 216 -11.33 1.32 2.37
C PRO A 216 -10.49 0.77 1.21
N PRO A 217 -9.99 -0.49 1.27
CA PRO A 217 -9.17 -1.08 0.22
C PRO A 217 -9.75 -0.92 -1.20
N ALA A 218 -11.04 -1.20 -1.36
CA ALA A 218 -11.72 -1.08 -2.65
C ALA A 218 -11.71 0.35 -3.20
N GLN A 219 -11.85 1.36 -2.34
CA GLN A 219 -11.80 2.76 -2.75
C GLN A 219 -10.38 3.18 -3.13
N VAL A 220 -9.39 2.85 -2.29
CA VAL A 220 -7.98 3.25 -2.56
C VAL A 220 -7.47 2.59 -3.84
N TYR A 221 -7.90 1.36 -4.11
CA TYR A 221 -7.58 0.65 -5.35
C TYR A 221 -8.39 1.16 -6.55
N GLY A 222 -9.71 1.25 -6.45
CA GLY A 222 -10.61 1.55 -7.58
C GLY A 222 -10.65 3.04 -7.93
N ASP A 223 -10.49 3.94 -6.94
CA ASP A 223 -10.51 5.39 -7.12
C ASP A 223 -9.28 6.07 -6.48
N PRO A 224 -8.08 5.83 -7.04
CA PRO A 224 -6.87 6.46 -6.55
C PRO A 224 -6.90 7.97 -6.78
N ARG A 225 -6.65 8.75 -5.72
CA ARG A 225 -6.67 10.22 -5.78
C ARG A 225 -5.47 10.82 -6.49
N THR A 226 -4.34 10.11 -6.49
CA THR A 226 -3.11 10.56 -7.11
C THR A 226 -2.56 9.53 -8.08
N LEU A 227 -1.81 10.00 -9.07
CA LEU A 227 -1.12 9.14 -10.02
C LEU A 227 -0.16 8.16 -9.32
N PHE A 228 0.47 8.62 -8.23
CA PHE A 228 1.32 7.75 -7.42
C PHE A 228 0.52 6.56 -6.86
N VAL A 229 -0.64 6.79 -6.26
CA VAL A 229 -1.46 5.71 -5.70
C VAL A 229 -1.91 4.75 -6.80
N ALA A 230 -2.29 5.25 -7.99
CA ALA A 230 -2.64 4.43 -9.15
C ALA A 230 -1.48 3.57 -9.65
N ALA A 231 -0.28 4.14 -9.71
CA ALA A 231 0.93 3.45 -10.14
C ALA A 231 1.42 2.44 -9.09
N PHE A 232 1.40 2.83 -7.82
CA PHE A 232 1.87 2.01 -6.71
C PHE A 232 0.96 0.81 -6.43
N LEU A 233 -0.37 0.97 -6.58
CA LEU A 233 -1.35 -0.08 -6.36
C LEU A 233 -1.73 -0.76 -7.69
N GLY A 234 -1.11 -1.88 -7.95
CA GLY A 234 -1.43 -2.72 -9.11
C GLY A 234 -0.48 -3.91 -9.23
N THR A 235 -1.03 -5.11 -9.30
CA THR A 235 -0.29 -6.33 -9.63
C THR A 235 -1.03 -7.06 -10.75
N PRO A 236 -0.56 -6.98 -11.98
CA PRO A 236 0.68 -6.32 -12.48
C PRO A 236 0.62 -4.78 -12.41
N PRO A 237 1.78 -4.11 -12.61
CA PRO A 237 1.87 -2.65 -12.60
C PRO A 237 0.87 -1.96 -13.52
N THR A 238 0.48 -0.74 -13.17
CA THR A 238 -0.40 0.09 -14.00
C THR A 238 0.38 0.70 -15.15
N SER A 239 -0.12 0.58 -16.38
CA SER A 239 0.45 1.23 -17.57
C SER A 239 0.09 2.71 -17.57
N LEU A 240 1.06 3.58 -17.81
CA LEU A 240 0.89 5.03 -17.77
C LEU A 240 1.22 5.64 -19.14
N LEU A 241 0.20 6.15 -19.82
CA LEU A 241 0.34 6.78 -21.14
C LEU A 241 -0.01 8.27 -21.06
N GLU A 242 0.68 9.12 -21.81
CA GLU A 242 0.30 10.50 -22.01
C GLU A 242 -0.73 10.59 -23.13
N ALA A 243 -1.78 11.38 -22.94
CA ALA A 243 -2.77 11.66 -23.95
C ALA A 243 -3.03 13.16 -24.08
N ALA A 244 -3.27 13.62 -25.30
CA ALA A 244 -3.82 14.95 -25.55
C ALA A 244 -5.35 14.88 -25.55
N VAL A 245 -6.00 15.83 -24.91
CA VAL A 245 -7.47 15.92 -24.87
C VAL A 245 -7.96 16.78 -26.01
N TYR A 246 -8.78 16.22 -26.89
CA TYR A 246 -9.50 16.98 -27.91
C TYR A 246 -11.00 16.95 -27.63
N ALA A 247 -11.59 18.12 -27.42
CA ALA A 247 -13.02 18.29 -27.22
C ALA A 247 -13.58 19.18 -28.32
N VAL A 248 -14.31 18.60 -29.28
CA VAL A 248 -14.87 19.28 -30.43
C VAL A 248 -16.31 18.81 -30.65
N ASN A 249 -17.23 19.73 -30.80
CA ASN A 249 -18.65 19.46 -31.09
C ASN A 249 -19.32 18.47 -30.10
N GLY A 250 -18.95 18.53 -28.81
CA GLY A 250 -19.52 17.67 -27.77
C GLY A 250 -18.90 16.26 -27.72
N ARG A 251 -17.95 15.95 -28.58
CA ARG A 251 -17.16 14.72 -28.55
C ARG A 251 -15.85 14.97 -27.83
N VAL A 252 -15.38 14.00 -27.04
CA VAL A 252 -14.10 14.03 -26.38
C VAL A 252 -13.27 12.85 -26.82
N VAL A 253 -12.07 13.13 -27.28
CA VAL A 253 -11.09 12.15 -27.73
C VAL A 253 -9.81 12.33 -26.92
N LEU A 254 -9.26 11.23 -26.46
CA LEU A 254 -7.94 11.13 -25.84
C LEU A 254 -6.97 10.58 -26.91
N ASP A 255 -6.14 11.43 -27.45
CA ASP A 255 -5.12 11.08 -28.44
C ASP A 255 -3.85 10.61 -27.74
N LEU A 256 -3.52 9.32 -27.89
CA LEU A 256 -2.33 8.68 -27.34
C LEU A 256 -1.10 8.84 -28.27
N GLY A 257 -1.24 9.55 -29.39
CA GLY A 257 -0.22 9.76 -30.42
C GLY A 257 -0.37 8.78 -31.59
N SER A 258 -0.52 7.50 -31.35
CA SER A 258 -0.69 6.46 -32.38
C SER A 258 -2.13 5.94 -32.50
N GLN A 259 -2.90 6.09 -31.46
CA GLN A 259 -4.30 5.62 -31.36
C GLN A 259 -5.11 6.60 -30.53
N GLU A 260 -6.40 6.57 -30.71
CA GLU A 260 -7.35 7.45 -30.04
C GLU A 260 -8.35 6.64 -29.21
N ILE A 261 -8.70 7.19 -28.04
CA ILE A 261 -9.80 6.71 -27.20
C ILE A 261 -10.91 7.74 -27.27
N GLU A 262 -11.98 7.44 -28.01
CA GLU A 262 -13.16 8.29 -28.02
C GLU A 262 -14.10 7.93 -26.87
N LEU A 263 -14.49 8.92 -26.06
CA LEU A 263 -15.47 8.72 -25.01
C LEU A 263 -16.87 8.68 -25.60
N PRO A 264 -17.71 7.71 -25.19
CA PRO A 264 -19.08 7.60 -25.69
C PRO A 264 -19.91 8.83 -25.30
N PRO A 265 -20.97 9.14 -26.10
CA PRO A 265 -21.91 10.18 -25.75
C PRO A 265 -22.52 9.93 -24.37
N GLY A 266 -22.48 10.94 -23.49
CA GLY A 266 -23.01 10.83 -22.13
C GLY A 266 -22.02 10.29 -21.09
N ASP A 267 -20.78 10.02 -21.46
CA ASP A 267 -19.74 9.72 -20.47
C ASP A 267 -19.60 10.89 -19.47
N PRO A 268 -19.71 10.62 -18.17
CA PRO A 268 -19.71 11.68 -17.16
C PRO A 268 -18.43 12.52 -17.14
N ARG A 269 -17.30 12.00 -17.65
CA ARG A 269 -16.03 12.72 -17.75
C ARG A 269 -16.00 13.72 -18.90
N THR A 270 -16.89 13.62 -19.88
CA THR A 270 -16.95 14.49 -21.06
C THR A 270 -16.96 15.97 -20.67
N ALA A 271 -17.81 16.36 -19.70
CA ALA A 271 -17.91 17.76 -19.26
C ALA A 271 -16.63 18.29 -18.59
N LEU A 272 -15.94 17.43 -17.85
CA LEU A 272 -14.68 17.77 -17.17
C LEU A 272 -13.53 17.89 -18.18
N LEU A 273 -13.46 16.96 -19.12
CA LEU A 273 -12.41 16.93 -20.15
C LEU A 273 -12.63 17.99 -21.23
N ALA A 274 -13.85 18.38 -21.53
CA ALA A 274 -14.13 19.45 -22.46
C ALA A 274 -13.51 20.79 -22.04
N ARG A 275 -13.36 21.03 -20.74
CA ARG A 275 -12.66 22.21 -20.21
C ARG A 275 -11.14 22.14 -20.33
N ARG A 276 -10.61 20.96 -20.66
CA ARG A 276 -9.19 20.66 -20.80
C ARG A 276 -8.76 20.45 -22.26
N HIS A 277 -9.51 21.03 -23.20
CA HIS A 277 -9.20 20.95 -24.63
C HIS A 277 -7.75 21.41 -24.89
N THR A 278 -6.99 20.60 -25.65
CA THR A 278 -5.54 20.73 -25.92
C THR A 278 -4.61 20.52 -24.71
N GLU A 279 -5.13 20.22 -23.54
CA GLU A 279 -4.27 19.82 -22.41
C GLU A 279 -3.78 18.38 -22.56
N ARG A 280 -2.66 18.09 -21.92
CA ARG A 280 -2.16 16.72 -21.76
C ARG A 280 -2.59 16.15 -20.42
N VAL A 281 -3.01 14.89 -20.44
CA VAL A 281 -3.42 14.11 -19.27
C VAL A 281 -2.65 12.80 -19.24
N THR A 282 -2.55 12.16 -18.06
CA THR A 282 -2.10 10.78 -17.96
C THR A 282 -3.28 9.85 -17.97
N VAL A 283 -3.23 8.86 -18.86
CA VAL A 283 -4.14 7.71 -18.92
C VAL A 283 -3.47 6.56 -18.19
N ALA A 284 -4.04 6.13 -17.08
CA ALA A 284 -3.54 4.99 -16.34
C ALA A 284 -4.45 3.78 -16.60
N LEU A 285 -3.85 2.72 -17.13
CA LEU A 285 -4.51 1.49 -17.52
C LEU A 285 -4.00 0.34 -16.66
N ARG A 286 -4.89 -0.32 -15.96
CA ARG A 286 -4.56 -1.59 -15.32
C ARG A 286 -4.42 -2.68 -16.37
N ALA A 287 -3.84 -3.84 -16.02
CA ALA A 287 -3.62 -4.92 -16.98
C ALA A 287 -4.93 -5.27 -17.70
N LEU A 288 -4.96 -5.00 -18.99
CA LEU A 288 -6.09 -5.23 -19.87
C LEU A 288 -6.28 -6.72 -20.16
N ARG A 289 -7.38 -7.07 -20.84
CA ARG A 289 -7.66 -8.41 -21.35
C ARG A 289 -7.76 -8.38 -22.86
N PRO A 290 -7.54 -9.50 -23.57
CA PRO A 290 -7.85 -9.58 -24.97
C PRO A 290 -9.29 -9.15 -25.24
N ALA A 291 -9.52 -8.46 -26.36
CA ALA A 291 -10.82 -7.88 -26.68
C ALA A 291 -11.92 -8.94 -26.75
N ALA A 292 -13.02 -8.69 -26.07
CA ALA A 292 -14.21 -9.56 -26.03
C ALA A 292 -15.51 -8.79 -26.38
N GLY A 293 -15.40 -7.74 -27.22
CA GLY A 293 -16.57 -6.96 -27.68
C GLY A 293 -16.69 -5.59 -27.04
N GLU A 294 -15.68 -5.12 -26.33
CA GLU A 294 -15.65 -3.76 -25.78
C GLU A 294 -15.69 -2.71 -26.90
N PRO A 295 -16.42 -1.58 -26.70
CA PRO A 295 -16.58 -0.55 -27.71
C PRO A 295 -15.28 0.20 -28.03
N VAL A 296 -14.36 0.26 -27.09
CA VAL A 296 -13.05 0.87 -27.26
C VAL A 296 -11.97 -0.20 -27.24
N GLN A 297 -11.08 -0.15 -28.19
CA GLN A 297 -10.02 -1.13 -28.37
C GLN A 297 -8.68 -0.44 -28.63
N LEU A 298 -7.61 -1.04 -28.09
CA LEU A 298 -6.25 -0.69 -28.42
C LEU A 298 -5.59 -1.87 -29.13
N THR A 299 -4.81 -1.57 -30.15
CA THR A 299 -4.08 -2.59 -30.91
C THR A 299 -2.59 -2.32 -30.82
N GLY A 300 -1.80 -3.36 -30.67
CA GLY A 300 -0.34 -3.22 -30.61
C GLY A 300 0.39 -4.48 -30.98
N THR A 301 1.71 -4.42 -30.90
CA THR A 301 2.61 -5.56 -31.14
C THR A 301 3.17 -6.03 -29.81
N VAL A 302 3.10 -7.33 -29.58
CA VAL A 302 3.65 -7.96 -28.35
C VAL A 302 5.17 -7.90 -28.36
N ARG A 303 5.76 -7.19 -27.38
CA ARG A 303 7.22 -7.02 -27.24
C ARG A 303 7.84 -8.09 -26.34
N ALA A 304 7.13 -8.47 -25.29
CA ALA A 304 7.58 -9.48 -24.35
C ALA A 304 6.39 -10.24 -23.77
N VAL A 305 6.65 -11.46 -23.30
CA VAL A 305 5.66 -12.30 -22.61
C VAL A 305 6.31 -12.89 -21.35
N LEU A 306 5.68 -12.69 -20.22
CA LEU A 306 6.09 -13.27 -18.94
C LEU A 306 5.07 -14.33 -18.53
N ASN A 307 5.53 -15.57 -18.37
CA ASN A 307 4.69 -16.66 -17.89
C ASN A 307 4.61 -16.61 -16.34
N ARG A 308 3.40 -16.49 -15.80
CA ARG A 308 3.12 -16.44 -14.36
C ARG A 308 2.45 -17.71 -13.83
N GLY A 309 2.34 -18.75 -14.67
CA GLY A 309 1.68 -20.01 -14.36
C GLY A 309 0.21 -20.01 -14.77
N PRO A 310 -0.72 -19.41 -14.01
CA PRO A 310 -2.14 -19.41 -14.35
C PRO A 310 -2.50 -18.46 -15.50
N ASP A 311 -1.65 -17.47 -15.77
CA ASP A 311 -1.81 -16.50 -16.86
C ASP A 311 -0.46 -16.11 -17.48
N LEU A 312 -0.52 -15.54 -18.68
CA LEU A 312 0.60 -14.86 -19.32
C LEU A 312 0.41 -13.36 -19.16
N LEU A 313 1.48 -12.64 -18.91
CA LEU A 313 1.51 -11.19 -18.94
C LEU A 313 2.23 -10.75 -20.21
N ALA A 314 1.50 -10.19 -21.18
CA ALA A 314 2.03 -9.68 -22.42
C ALA A 314 2.27 -8.17 -22.32
N TYR A 315 3.42 -7.71 -22.78
CA TYR A 315 3.78 -6.31 -22.92
C TYR A 315 3.46 -5.88 -24.34
N LEU A 316 2.45 -5.03 -24.50
CA LEU A 316 1.90 -4.62 -25.78
C LEU A 316 2.37 -3.19 -26.12
N ASP A 317 3.22 -3.09 -27.13
CA ASP A 317 3.59 -1.78 -27.72
C ASP A 317 2.43 -1.28 -28.58
N THR A 318 1.73 -0.30 -28.07
CA THR A 318 0.62 0.37 -28.77
C THR A 318 1.06 1.61 -29.56
N GLY A 319 2.36 1.95 -29.52
CA GLY A 319 2.89 3.20 -30.06
C GLY A 319 2.50 4.43 -29.26
N GLY A 320 1.89 4.24 -28.10
CA GLY A 320 1.50 5.34 -27.21
C GLY A 320 2.71 6.07 -26.61
N VAL A 321 2.51 7.30 -26.20
CA VAL A 321 3.54 8.11 -25.54
C VAL A 321 3.56 7.79 -24.05
N PRO A 322 4.72 7.43 -23.47
CA PRO A 322 4.82 7.19 -22.04
C PRO A 322 4.63 8.46 -21.23
N THR A 323 3.97 8.38 -20.09
CA THR A 323 3.90 9.50 -19.17
C THR A 323 5.28 9.86 -18.64
N PRO A 324 5.71 11.14 -18.74
CA PRO A 324 7.00 11.54 -18.22
C PRO A 324 7.14 11.27 -16.72
N PRO A 325 8.32 10.78 -16.26
CA PRO A 325 8.55 10.48 -14.84
C PRO A 325 8.32 11.68 -13.92
N GLN A 326 8.59 12.89 -14.42
CA GLN A 326 8.40 14.13 -13.66
C GLN A 326 6.94 14.30 -13.21
N VAL A 327 5.97 13.78 -13.95
CA VAL A 327 4.56 13.83 -13.58
C VAL A 327 4.28 12.88 -12.40
N VAL A 328 4.89 11.69 -12.41
CA VAL A 328 4.78 10.74 -11.28
C VAL A 328 5.51 11.27 -10.05
N ASP A 329 6.66 11.93 -10.25
CA ASP A 329 7.51 12.47 -9.19
C ASP A 329 7.05 13.82 -8.64
N ALA A 330 6.44 14.69 -9.44
CA ALA A 330 6.03 16.04 -9.03
C ALA A 330 5.09 16.03 -7.82
N LEU A 331 4.24 15.02 -7.73
CA LEU A 331 3.31 14.82 -6.60
C LEU A 331 4.00 14.42 -5.30
N ALA A 332 5.15 13.78 -5.41
CA ALA A 332 5.91 13.32 -4.25
C ALA A 332 6.71 14.42 -3.58
N ALA A 333 7.03 15.47 -4.32
CA ALA A 333 8.09 16.40 -3.92
C ALA A 333 7.59 17.59 -3.08
N GLY A 334 6.28 17.80 -2.93
CA GLY A 334 5.81 18.99 -2.20
C GLY A 334 6.56 20.25 -2.64
N GLY A 335 6.83 20.40 -3.96
CA GLY A 335 7.58 21.51 -4.53
C GLY A 335 9.11 21.34 -4.57
N ARG A 336 9.67 20.15 -4.30
CA ARG A 336 11.10 19.90 -4.52
C ARG A 336 11.34 19.46 -5.97
N SER A 337 12.26 20.17 -6.67
CA SER A 337 12.70 19.81 -8.00
C SER A 337 13.30 18.39 -8.04
N PRO A 338 13.00 17.60 -9.07
CA PRO A 338 13.56 16.25 -9.20
C PRO A 338 15.09 16.31 -9.23
N GLN A 339 15.75 15.48 -8.42
CA GLN A 339 17.21 15.35 -8.47
C GLN A 339 17.61 14.68 -9.78
N ARG A 340 18.39 15.39 -10.60
CA ARG A 340 19.04 14.81 -11.78
C ARG A 340 20.05 13.77 -11.34
N THR A 341 19.93 12.54 -11.85
CA THR A 341 20.99 11.54 -11.73
C THR A 341 22.21 12.00 -12.57
N PRO A 342 23.45 11.57 -12.23
CA PRO A 342 24.65 11.92 -13.00
C PRO A 342 24.58 11.58 -14.49
N TYR A 343 23.65 10.73 -14.90
CA TYR A 343 23.47 10.28 -16.28
C TYR A 343 22.34 10.99 -17.04
N GLY A 344 21.72 12.01 -16.45
CA GLY A 344 20.70 12.83 -17.12
C GLY A 344 19.35 12.15 -17.38
N PHE A 345 19.18 10.87 -17.01
CA PHE A 345 17.96 10.11 -17.14
C PHE A 345 17.29 9.96 -15.77
N VAL A 346 16.08 10.49 -15.64
CA VAL A 346 15.14 10.04 -14.61
C VAL A 346 14.44 8.82 -15.21
N PRO A 347 14.44 7.64 -14.55
CA PRO A 347 13.74 6.48 -15.08
C PRO A 347 12.26 6.84 -15.33
N ALA A 348 11.68 6.28 -16.39
CA ALA A 348 10.26 6.48 -16.74
C ALA A 348 9.31 5.93 -15.66
N TYR A 349 9.86 5.57 -14.51
CA TYR A 349 9.16 4.92 -13.43
C TYR A 349 9.81 5.24 -12.09
N ASP A 350 9.00 5.24 -11.06
CA ASP A 350 9.47 5.38 -9.70
C ASP A 350 10.05 4.05 -9.21
N PRO A 351 11.35 3.97 -8.91
CA PRO A 351 11.97 2.75 -8.39
C PRO A 351 11.38 2.29 -7.05
N GLU A 352 10.62 3.16 -6.37
CA GLU A 352 9.90 2.82 -5.14
C GLU A 352 8.57 2.09 -5.41
N VAL A 353 8.08 2.08 -6.66
CA VAL A 353 6.86 1.33 -7.03
C VAL A 353 7.20 -0.15 -7.23
N PRO A 354 6.51 -1.09 -6.56
CA PRO A 354 6.78 -2.51 -6.69
C PRO A 354 6.50 -3.04 -8.10
N GLY A 355 7.38 -3.89 -8.58
CA GLY A 355 7.29 -4.55 -9.88
C GLY A 355 8.13 -3.87 -10.95
N GLU A 356 8.42 -4.59 -12.03
CA GLU A 356 9.03 -4.01 -13.22
C GLU A 356 7.98 -3.17 -13.94
N PRO A 357 8.23 -1.88 -14.19
CA PRO A 357 7.32 -1.06 -14.96
C PRO A 357 7.24 -1.61 -16.39
N PRO A 358 6.10 -1.44 -17.08
CA PRO A 358 6.08 -1.66 -18.50
C PRO A 358 7.10 -0.72 -19.15
N PRO A 359 7.86 -1.20 -20.16
CA PRO A 359 8.68 -0.32 -20.97
C PRO A 359 7.84 0.87 -21.49
N ALA A 360 8.48 2.00 -21.65
CA ALA A 360 7.81 3.25 -22.01
C ALA A 360 6.87 3.07 -23.21
N GLY A 361 5.60 3.48 -23.05
CA GLY A 361 4.58 3.40 -24.10
C GLY A 361 3.88 2.03 -24.24
N GLU A 362 4.21 1.07 -23.39
CA GLU A 362 3.59 -0.26 -23.43
C GLU A 362 2.39 -0.40 -22.49
N VAL A 363 1.48 -1.27 -22.90
CA VAL A 363 0.28 -1.63 -22.14
C VAL A 363 0.40 -3.08 -21.69
N LEU A 364 0.10 -3.35 -20.44
CA LEU A 364 0.11 -4.70 -19.89
C LEU A 364 -1.21 -5.40 -20.19
N VAL A 365 -1.11 -6.64 -20.71
CA VAL A 365 -2.27 -7.46 -21.07
C VAL A 365 -2.17 -8.79 -20.33
N ARG A 366 -3.21 -9.14 -19.61
CA ARG A 366 -3.34 -10.45 -18.97
C ARG A 366 -4.04 -11.41 -19.93
N VAL A 367 -3.34 -12.44 -20.37
CA VAL A 367 -3.86 -13.50 -21.24
C VAL A 367 -4.06 -14.77 -20.39
N PRO A 368 -5.32 -15.19 -20.15
CA PRO A 368 -5.60 -16.36 -19.32
C PRO A 368 -5.19 -17.66 -20.04
N ALA A 369 -4.74 -18.66 -19.28
CA ALA A 369 -4.53 -19.99 -19.84
C ALA A 369 -5.89 -20.63 -20.25
N PRO A 370 -5.96 -21.44 -21.32
CA PRO A 370 -4.84 -21.99 -22.10
C PRO A 370 -4.37 -21.11 -23.27
N ASP A 371 -4.88 -19.87 -23.38
CA ASP A 371 -4.52 -19.00 -24.49
C ASP A 371 -3.01 -18.72 -24.50
N THR A 372 -2.45 -18.60 -25.71
CA THR A 372 -1.04 -18.32 -25.92
C THR A 372 -0.88 -17.08 -26.80
N VAL A 373 0.16 -16.34 -26.54
CA VAL A 373 0.53 -15.19 -27.35
C VAL A 373 2.04 -15.21 -27.59
N ALA A 374 2.46 -14.94 -28.83
CA ALA A 374 3.87 -14.92 -29.20
C ALA A 374 4.40 -13.49 -29.28
N VAL A 375 5.69 -13.32 -28.97
CA VAL A 375 6.40 -12.06 -29.24
C VAL A 375 6.35 -11.76 -30.74
N GLY A 376 6.08 -10.51 -31.09
CA GLY A 376 5.87 -10.06 -32.48
C GLY A 376 4.42 -10.21 -32.97
N ALA A 377 3.57 -10.93 -32.28
CA ALA A 377 2.15 -11.03 -32.66
C ALA A 377 1.43 -9.68 -32.49
N ARG A 378 0.45 -9.44 -33.35
CA ARG A 378 -0.46 -8.31 -33.21
C ARG A 378 -1.63 -8.70 -32.33
N LEU A 379 -1.89 -7.91 -31.31
CA LEU A 379 -2.95 -8.18 -30.33
C LEU A 379 -3.85 -6.97 -30.21
N THR A 380 -5.17 -7.21 -30.20
CA THR A 380 -6.17 -6.19 -29.91
C THR A 380 -6.75 -6.46 -28.53
N VAL A 381 -6.82 -5.43 -27.71
CA VAL A 381 -7.29 -5.49 -26.32
C VAL A 381 -8.48 -4.56 -26.13
N GLY A 382 -9.45 -5.02 -25.37
CA GLY A 382 -10.61 -4.25 -24.99
C GLY A 382 -10.29 -3.32 -23.81
N LEU A 383 -10.83 -2.14 -23.83
CA LEU A 383 -10.73 -1.15 -22.78
C LEU A 383 -12.09 -0.93 -22.12
N ASP A 384 -12.24 -1.37 -20.88
CA ASP A 384 -13.35 -0.95 -20.05
C ASP A 384 -13.16 0.51 -19.62
N LEU A 385 -14.00 1.38 -20.16
CA LEU A 385 -13.96 2.80 -19.81
C LEU A 385 -14.28 3.09 -18.34
N GLY A 386 -14.97 2.16 -17.65
CA GLY A 386 -15.20 2.25 -16.21
C GLY A 386 -13.90 2.13 -15.38
N GLU A 387 -12.93 1.39 -15.91
CA GLU A 387 -11.62 1.22 -15.28
C GLU A 387 -10.57 2.25 -15.76
N LEU A 388 -10.93 3.13 -16.70
CA LEU A 388 -10.04 4.18 -17.21
C LEU A 388 -9.80 5.25 -16.15
N LEU A 389 -8.56 5.37 -15.70
CA LEU A 389 -8.14 6.36 -14.72
C LEU A 389 -7.43 7.51 -15.44
N LEU A 390 -7.84 8.75 -15.15
CA LEU A 390 -7.27 9.94 -15.77
C LEU A 390 -6.67 10.86 -14.71
N PHE A 391 -5.49 11.40 -14.99
CA PHE A 391 -4.80 12.32 -14.11
C PHE A 391 -4.32 13.55 -14.87
N ASP A 392 -4.36 14.70 -14.22
CA ASP A 392 -3.83 15.93 -14.77
C ASP A 392 -2.28 15.97 -14.69
N ARG A 393 -1.68 17.06 -15.18
CA ARG A 393 -0.22 17.25 -15.15
C ARG A 393 0.37 17.36 -13.74
N ALA A 394 -0.44 17.70 -12.75
CA ALA A 394 -0.05 17.66 -11.36
C ALA A 394 -0.26 16.26 -10.76
N GLY A 395 -0.73 15.27 -11.59
CA GLY A 395 -1.03 13.90 -11.21
C GLY A 395 -2.20 13.78 -10.26
N GLN A 396 -3.08 14.79 -10.21
CA GLN A 396 -4.34 14.71 -9.48
C GLN A 396 -5.37 14.01 -10.33
N ARG A 397 -6.21 13.21 -9.69
CA ARG A 397 -7.29 12.47 -10.35
C ARG A 397 -8.24 13.43 -11.05
N ILE A 398 -8.48 13.19 -12.36
CA ILE A 398 -9.58 13.80 -13.09
C ILE A 398 -10.77 12.84 -12.95
N GLY A 399 -11.63 13.10 -12.02
CA GLY A 399 -12.79 12.27 -11.71
C GLY A 399 -14.02 13.11 -11.44
N LEU A 400 -15.16 12.46 -11.42
CA LEU A 400 -16.33 13.03 -10.78
C LEU A 400 -15.99 13.07 -9.29
N ASP A 401 -15.96 14.25 -8.70
CA ASP A 401 -16.14 14.38 -7.27
C ASP A 401 -17.47 13.69 -6.95
N ILE A 402 -17.40 12.44 -6.52
CA ILE A 402 -18.56 11.82 -5.90
C ILE A 402 -18.72 12.63 -4.61
N ILE A 403 -19.64 13.57 -4.67
CA ILE A 403 -20.10 14.36 -3.55
C ILE A 403 -20.49 13.33 -2.49
N SER A 404 -19.66 13.24 -1.46
CA SER A 404 -19.86 12.43 -0.26
C SER A 404 -21.01 13.01 0.57
#